data_8b8676fdfb956aa4363b3b9c15525b60
#
_entry.id   8b8676fdfb956aa4363b3b9c15525b60
#
_cell.length_a   1.000
_cell.length_b   1.000
_cell.length_c   1.000
_cell.angle_alpha   90.00
_cell.angle_beta   90.00
_cell.angle_gamma   90.00
#
_symmetry.space_group_name_H-M   'P 1'
#
loop_
_entity.id
_entity.type
_entity.pdbx_description
1 polymer ?
#
loop_
_entity_poly.entity_id
_entity_poly.type
_entity_poly.pdbx_seq_one_letter_code
_entity_poly.pdbx_strand_id
1 'polypeptide(L)'
;ITLRAGIRAVFEERADVGPAKPFAVTVALPQGASESDLRVSMSDGAGRELIAYRPEKPRGEPMPEPVKPPPSPKDIKTVEELYFTGLRLDQFYNPVFEPYPYFEEALKRDPGNAKVNTALGILYLKRGLWSEAEEKFRVAVARLTRDYTRPQDGEALYYLGVTLGA
;
A
#
# COMPACT_ATOMS: atom_id res chain seq x y z
N ILE A 1 -14.41 -27.34 22.57
CA ILE A 1 -14.79 -26.44 21.46
C ILE A 1 -16.30 -26.29 21.52
N THR A 2 -16.80 -25.08 21.53
CA THR A 2 -18.22 -24.77 21.61
C THR A 2 -18.65 -23.86 20.48
N LEU A 3 -19.73 -24.21 19.76
CA LEU A 3 -20.39 -23.32 18.80
C LEU A 3 -21.73 -22.86 19.41
N ARG A 4 -21.96 -21.57 19.43
CA ARG A 4 -23.19 -20.94 19.85
C ARG A 4 -23.90 -20.23 18.72
N ALA A 5 -25.20 -20.28 18.68
CA ALA A 5 -26.07 -19.41 17.89
C ALA A 5 -26.86 -18.52 18.86
N GLY A 6 -26.48 -17.26 18.97
CA GLY A 6 -26.92 -16.36 20.03
C GLY A 6 -26.50 -16.87 21.42
N ILE A 7 -27.46 -17.07 22.30
CA ILE A 7 -27.25 -17.62 23.66
C ILE A 7 -27.20 -19.14 23.71
N ARG A 8 -27.70 -19.84 22.67
CA ARG A 8 -27.87 -21.29 22.65
C ARG A 8 -26.59 -21.97 22.16
N ALA A 9 -26.05 -22.93 22.92
CA ALA A 9 -25.03 -23.85 22.41
C ALA A 9 -25.66 -24.82 21.41
N VAL A 10 -25.14 -24.91 20.21
CA VAL A 10 -25.60 -25.79 19.13
C VAL A 10 -24.66 -26.95 18.90
N PHE A 11 -23.42 -26.80 19.38
CA PHE A 11 -22.40 -27.84 19.31
C PHE A 11 -21.42 -27.68 20.47
N GLU A 12 -20.99 -28.78 21.05
CA GLU A 12 -19.96 -28.84 22.07
C GLU A 12 -19.20 -30.15 21.98
N GLU A 13 -17.86 -30.09 21.88
CA GLU A 13 -17.03 -31.29 21.81
C GLU A 13 -15.65 -31.04 22.44
N ARG A 14 -15.16 -32.08 23.12
CA ARG A 14 -13.76 -32.12 23.56
C ARG A 14 -12.91 -32.73 22.48
N ALA A 15 -11.93 -31.99 22.03
CA ALA A 15 -11.00 -32.40 20.98
C ALA A 15 -9.56 -32.16 21.44
N ASP A 16 -8.68 -33.08 21.08
CA ASP A 16 -7.24 -32.91 21.19
C ASP A 16 -6.75 -32.33 19.86
N VAL A 17 -6.36 -31.05 19.87
CA VAL A 17 -5.98 -30.30 18.68
C VAL A 17 -4.53 -29.87 18.74
N GLY A 18 -3.86 -29.87 17.60
CA GLY A 18 -2.48 -29.44 17.48
C GLY A 18 -2.10 -29.15 16.03
N PRO A 19 -0.88 -28.64 15.75
CA PRO A 19 -0.44 -28.33 14.40
C PRO A 19 -0.56 -29.47 13.40
N ALA A 20 -0.31 -30.71 13.86
CA ALA A 20 -0.42 -31.92 13.05
C ALA A 20 -1.79 -32.62 13.18
N LYS A 21 -2.71 -32.08 13.99
CA LYS A 21 -4.03 -32.67 14.28
C LYS A 21 -5.10 -31.60 14.24
N PRO A 22 -5.48 -31.12 13.04
CA PRO A 22 -6.53 -30.12 12.89
C PRO A 22 -7.89 -30.74 13.26
N PHE A 23 -8.75 -29.93 13.84
CA PHE A 23 -10.14 -30.26 14.11
C PHE A 23 -11.05 -29.61 13.07
N ALA A 24 -11.86 -30.41 12.40
CA ALA A 24 -12.85 -29.95 11.44
C ALA A 24 -14.16 -30.71 11.62
N VAL A 25 -15.25 -29.98 11.70
CA VAL A 25 -16.59 -30.56 11.86
C VAL A 25 -17.62 -29.70 11.09
N THR A 26 -18.62 -30.36 10.51
CA THR A 26 -19.76 -29.69 9.91
C THR A 26 -20.94 -29.81 10.86
N VAL A 27 -21.52 -28.68 11.27
CA VAL A 27 -22.61 -28.64 12.22
C VAL A 27 -23.86 -28.06 11.54
N ALA A 28 -24.99 -28.77 11.63
CA ALA A 28 -26.28 -28.25 11.19
C ALA A 28 -26.77 -27.13 12.14
N LEU A 29 -27.07 -25.98 11.58
CA LEU A 29 -27.53 -24.83 12.34
C LEU A 29 -29.06 -24.89 12.55
N PRO A 30 -29.57 -24.31 13.65
CA PRO A 30 -31.00 -24.14 13.85
C PRO A 30 -31.61 -23.27 12.74
N GLN A 31 -32.87 -23.57 12.39
CA GLN A 31 -33.62 -22.80 11.43
C GLN A 31 -33.73 -21.32 11.87
N GLY A 32 -33.40 -20.39 10.99
CA GLY A 32 -33.41 -18.95 11.28
C GLY A 32 -32.15 -18.40 11.98
N ALA A 33 -31.10 -19.21 12.21
CA ALA A 33 -29.84 -18.71 12.72
C ALA A 33 -29.14 -17.85 11.67
N SER A 34 -28.76 -16.63 12.06
CA SER A 34 -27.93 -15.74 11.23
C SER A 34 -26.45 -16.03 11.46
N GLU A 35 -25.64 -15.91 10.43
CA GLU A 35 -24.19 -16.03 10.53
C GLU A 35 -23.60 -15.09 11.59
N SER A 36 -24.10 -13.87 11.68
CA SER A 36 -23.67 -12.88 12.66
C SER A 36 -23.99 -13.24 14.12
N ASP A 37 -24.86 -14.22 14.34
CA ASP A 37 -25.21 -14.69 15.68
C ASP A 37 -24.34 -15.86 16.14
N LEU A 38 -23.53 -16.38 15.22
CA LEU A 38 -22.64 -17.48 15.52
C LEU A 38 -21.44 -17.00 16.33
N ARG A 39 -21.02 -17.83 17.28
CA ARG A 39 -19.76 -17.67 18.01
C ARG A 39 -19.15 -19.04 18.25
N VAL A 40 -17.96 -19.22 17.75
CA VAL A 40 -17.15 -20.40 18.07
C VAL A 40 -16.14 -20.03 19.14
N SER A 41 -15.92 -20.89 20.11
CA SER A 41 -14.87 -20.69 21.12
C SER A 41 -14.21 -22.00 21.48
N MET A 42 -12.96 -21.90 21.87
CA MET A 42 -12.17 -23.01 22.42
C MET A 42 -11.72 -22.64 23.84
N SER A 43 -11.97 -23.56 24.79
CA SER A 43 -11.54 -23.41 26.17
C SER A 43 -10.63 -24.56 26.58
N ASP A 44 -9.76 -24.32 27.56
CA ASP A 44 -8.92 -25.35 28.14
C ASP A 44 -9.74 -26.25 29.09
N GLY A 45 -9.07 -27.27 29.67
CA GLY A 45 -9.72 -28.21 30.63
C GLY A 45 -10.20 -27.58 31.93
N ALA A 46 -9.73 -26.34 32.23
CA ALA A 46 -10.15 -25.54 33.36
C ALA A 46 -11.32 -24.60 33.06
N GLY A 47 -11.81 -24.60 31.80
CA GLY A 47 -12.90 -23.73 31.35
C GLY A 47 -12.45 -22.32 30.91
N ARG A 48 -11.15 -22.00 30.91
CA ARG A 48 -10.64 -20.72 30.45
C ARG A 48 -10.69 -20.66 28.93
N GLU A 49 -11.32 -19.62 28.37
CA GLU A 49 -11.37 -19.39 26.95
C GLU A 49 -9.97 -19.07 26.39
N LEU A 50 -9.51 -19.82 25.41
CA LEU A 50 -8.23 -19.68 24.75
C LEU A 50 -8.35 -18.82 23.48
N ILE A 51 -9.40 -19.06 22.71
CA ILE A 51 -9.67 -18.32 21.47
C ILE A 51 -11.17 -18.33 21.19
N ALA A 52 -11.66 -17.26 20.59
CA ALA A 52 -13.03 -17.19 20.09
C ALA A 52 -13.08 -16.45 18.77
N TYR A 53 -14.05 -16.82 17.94
CA TYR A 53 -14.37 -16.15 16.68
C TYR A 53 -15.86 -15.90 16.58
N ARG A 54 -16.21 -14.73 16.09
CA ARG A 54 -17.58 -14.35 15.72
C ARG A 54 -17.50 -13.69 14.33
N PRO A 55 -18.31 -14.15 13.36
CA PRO A 55 -18.42 -13.47 12.07
C PRO A 55 -18.85 -12.01 12.29
N GLU A 56 -18.14 -11.08 11.65
CA GLU A 56 -18.55 -9.68 11.67
C GLU A 56 -19.83 -9.49 10.85
N LYS A 57 -20.73 -8.65 11.35
CA LYS A 57 -21.88 -8.23 10.53
C LYS A 57 -21.32 -7.47 9.33
N PRO A 58 -21.77 -7.80 8.10
CA PRO A 58 -21.43 -6.99 6.95
C PRO A 58 -21.79 -5.54 7.25
N ARG A 59 -20.80 -4.67 7.28
CA ARG A 59 -21.04 -3.24 7.38
C ARG A 59 -21.65 -2.81 6.07
N GLY A 60 -22.91 -2.42 6.07
CA GLY A 60 -23.59 -1.83 4.93
C GLY A 60 -23.10 -0.40 4.69
N GLU A 61 -21.78 -0.22 4.63
CA GLU A 61 -21.23 1.09 4.28
C GLU A 61 -21.58 1.38 2.81
N PRO A 62 -22.05 2.59 2.51
CA PRO A 62 -22.29 2.97 1.12
C PRO A 62 -20.99 2.82 0.34
N MET A 63 -21.09 2.35 -0.89
CA MET A 63 -19.94 2.23 -1.78
C MET A 63 -19.21 3.59 -1.82
N PRO A 64 -17.89 3.66 -1.60
CA PRO A 64 -17.16 4.90 -1.68
C PRO A 64 -17.31 5.52 -3.07
N GLU A 65 -17.35 6.85 -3.13
CA GLU A 65 -17.38 7.55 -4.40
C GLU A 65 -16.20 7.14 -5.30
N PRO A 66 -16.40 7.05 -6.62
CA PRO A 66 -15.30 6.80 -7.55
C PRO A 66 -14.17 7.80 -7.36
N VAL A 67 -12.95 7.32 -7.42
CA VAL A 67 -11.76 8.19 -7.33
C VAL A 67 -11.79 9.19 -8.47
N LYS A 68 -11.77 10.48 -8.13
CA LYS A 68 -11.70 11.55 -9.13
C LYS A 68 -10.32 11.59 -9.78
N PRO A 69 -10.24 11.86 -11.08
CA PRO A 69 -8.94 12.04 -11.74
C PRO A 69 -8.17 13.20 -11.10
N PRO A 70 -6.83 13.15 -11.09
CA PRO A 70 -6.02 14.25 -10.58
C PRO A 70 -6.26 15.52 -11.44
N PRO A 71 -6.07 16.71 -10.87
CA PRO A 71 -6.12 17.96 -11.63
C PRO A 71 -5.09 17.95 -12.76
N SER A 72 -5.34 18.73 -13.84
CA SER A 72 -4.32 18.93 -14.88
C SER A 72 -3.03 19.51 -14.27
N PRO A 73 -1.84 19.10 -14.75
CA PRO A 73 -0.57 19.62 -14.21
C PRO A 73 -0.48 21.14 -14.15
N LYS A 74 -1.07 21.84 -15.12
CA LYS A 74 -1.09 23.30 -15.16
C LYS A 74 -1.95 23.95 -14.08
N ASP A 75 -2.96 23.24 -13.60
CA ASP A 75 -3.91 23.74 -12.60
C ASP A 75 -3.39 23.55 -11.17
N ILE A 76 -2.40 22.70 -11.00
CA ILE A 76 -1.73 22.49 -9.71
C ILE A 76 -0.81 23.68 -9.43
N LYS A 77 -0.89 24.25 -8.23
CA LYS A 77 -0.23 25.51 -7.93
C LYS A 77 1.23 25.34 -7.53
N THR A 78 1.58 24.31 -6.81
CA THR A 78 2.92 24.16 -6.22
C THR A 78 3.74 23.04 -6.88
N VAL A 79 5.05 23.19 -6.87
CA VAL A 79 5.99 22.16 -7.36
C VAL A 79 5.89 20.89 -6.51
N GLU A 80 5.69 21.06 -5.22
CA GLU A 80 5.55 19.94 -4.28
C GLU A 80 4.30 19.10 -4.56
N GLU A 81 3.16 19.76 -4.80
CA GLU A 81 1.91 19.06 -5.14
C GLU A 81 2.02 18.33 -6.49
N LEU A 82 2.69 18.94 -7.47
CA LEU A 82 3.02 18.29 -8.75
C LEU A 82 3.88 17.04 -8.52
N TYR A 83 4.92 17.15 -7.70
CA TYR A 83 5.78 16.02 -7.33
C TYR A 83 4.99 14.88 -6.69
N PHE A 84 4.19 15.15 -5.66
CA PHE A 84 3.40 14.11 -5.00
C PHE A 84 2.32 13.51 -5.89
N THR A 85 1.73 14.31 -6.78
CA THR A 85 0.75 13.79 -7.74
C THR A 85 1.42 12.83 -8.72
N GLY A 86 2.56 13.21 -9.31
CA GLY A 86 3.34 12.34 -10.19
C GLY A 86 3.82 11.08 -9.48
N LEU A 87 4.36 11.21 -8.28
CA LEU A 87 4.80 10.07 -7.47
C LEU A 87 3.67 9.10 -7.17
N ARG A 88 2.50 9.60 -6.80
CA ARG A 88 1.31 8.77 -6.56
C ARG A 88 0.89 8.00 -7.81
N LEU A 89 0.91 8.63 -8.98
CA LEU A 89 0.56 7.98 -10.25
C LEU A 89 1.53 6.83 -10.58
N ASP A 90 2.83 7.03 -10.36
CA ASP A 90 3.84 5.98 -10.54
C ASP A 90 3.67 4.84 -9.53
N GLN A 91 3.52 5.15 -8.25
CA GLN A 91 3.41 4.14 -7.18
C GLN A 91 2.17 3.27 -7.28
N PHE A 92 1.06 3.83 -7.73
CA PHE A 92 -0.20 3.09 -7.89
C PHE A 92 -0.39 2.53 -9.31
N TYR A 93 0.62 2.63 -10.16
CA TYR A 93 0.58 2.13 -11.55
C TYR A 93 -0.70 2.54 -12.27
N ASN A 94 -1.01 3.84 -12.24
CA ASN A 94 -2.25 4.33 -12.83
C ASN A 94 -2.27 4.07 -14.35
N PRO A 95 -3.26 3.31 -14.87
CA PRO A 95 -3.26 2.92 -16.28
C PRO A 95 -3.72 4.03 -17.22
N VAL A 96 -4.28 5.12 -16.69
CA VAL A 96 -4.91 6.21 -17.49
C VAL A 96 -4.05 7.46 -17.49
N PHE A 97 -3.39 7.77 -16.37
CA PHE A 97 -2.63 9.00 -16.20
C PHE A 97 -1.15 8.69 -15.99
N GLU A 98 -0.34 9.22 -16.88
CA GLU A 98 1.11 9.11 -16.79
C GLU A 98 1.68 10.12 -15.78
N PRO A 99 2.74 9.77 -15.03
CA PRO A 99 3.39 10.69 -14.08
C PRO A 99 4.22 11.78 -14.77
N TYR A 100 4.72 11.54 -15.99
CA TYR A 100 5.64 12.44 -16.69
C TYR A 100 5.16 13.88 -16.80
N PRO A 101 3.90 14.18 -17.23
CA PRO A 101 3.45 15.56 -17.39
C PRO A 101 3.50 16.38 -16.10
N TYR A 102 3.33 15.72 -14.95
CA TYR A 102 3.42 16.36 -13.64
C TYR A 102 4.86 16.72 -13.27
N PHE A 103 5.79 15.80 -13.47
CA PHE A 103 7.21 16.07 -13.24
C PHE A 103 7.78 17.09 -14.22
N GLU A 104 7.40 17.03 -15.48
CA GLU A 104 7.81 18.01 -16.48
C GLU A 104 7.32 19.42 -16.15
N GLU A 105 6.06 19.55 -15.73
CA GLU A 105 5.51 20.84 -15.31
C GLU A 105 6.19 21.35 -14.02
N ALA A 106 6.53 20.46 -13.09
CA ALA A 106 7.31 20.80 -11.90
C ALA A 106 8.70 21.33 -12.26
N LEU A 107 9.40 20.68 -13.21
CA LEU A 107 10.73 21.10 -13.67
C LEU A 107 10.71 22.37 -14.53
N LYS A 108 9.60 22.72 -15.18
CA LYS A 108 9.46 24.05 -15.82
C LYS A 108 9.47 25.17 -14.78
N ARG A 109 8.97 24.93 -13.58
CA ARG A 109 8.90 25.92 -12.50
C ARG A 109 10.16 25.93 -11.64
N ASP A 110 10.73 24.76 -11.35
CA ASP A 110 12.01 24.60 -10.62
C ASP A 110 12.88 23.53 -11.31
N PRO A 111 13.65 23.91 -12.32
CA PRO A 111 14.48 22.98 -13.10
C PRO A 111 15.50 22.21 -12.25
N GLY A 112 15.94 22.79 -11.16
CA GLY A 112 16.91 22.19 -10.24
C GLY A 112 16.32 21.37 -9.11
N ASN A 113 15.02 21.13 -9.08
CA ASN A 113 14.39 20.40 -7.98
C ASN A 113 14.93 18.98 -7.88
N ALA A 114 15.64 18.68 -6.78
CA ALA A 114 16.33 17.40 -6.62
C ALA A 114 15.35 16.22 -6.59
N LYS A 115 14.26 16.33 -5.84
CA LYS A 115 13.27 15.24 -5.71
C LYS A 115 12.60 14.93 -7.05
N VAL A 116 12.20 15.96 -7.80
CA VAL A 116 11.54 15.79 -9.11
C VAL A 116 12.49 15.20 -10.13
N ASN A 117 13.74 15.71 -10.20
CA ASN A 117 14.75 15.14 -11.10
C ASN A 117 15.07 13.68 -10.73
N THR A 118 15.17 13.35 -9.43
CA THR A 118 15.37 11.96 -8.99
C THR A 118 14.23 11.05 -9.43
N ALA A 119 12.97 11.45 -9.16
CA ALA A 119 11.81 10.67 -9.56
C ALA A 119 11.70 10.47 -11.07
N LEU A 120 11.92 11.52 -11.86
CA LEU A 120 11.91 11.44 -13.32
C LEU A 120 13.07 10.58 -13.85
N GLY A 121 14.25 10.70 -13.25
CA GLY A 121 15.41 9.85 -13.57
C GLY A 121 15.12 8.36 -13.32
N ILE A 122 14.45 8.02 -12.21
CA ILE A 122 14.02 6.65 -11.92
C ILE A 122 13.03 6.14 -12.97
N LEU A 123 12.09 6.96 -13.43
CA LEU A 123 11.17 6.59 -14.49
C LEU A 123 11.91 6.30 -15.81
N TYR A 124 12.87 7.11 -16.17
CA TYR A 124 13.72 6.90 -17.36
C TYR A 124 14.56 5.61 -17.22
N LEU A 125 15.13 5.39 -16.04
CA LEU A 125 15.88 4.17 -15.73
C LEU A 125 15.03 2.90 -15.89
N LYS A 126 13.80 2.90 -15.36
CA LYS A 126 12.83 1.80 -15.51
C LYS A 126 12.52 1.49 -16.98
N ARG A 127 12.68 2.44 -17.87
CA ARG A 127 12.45 2.29 -19.33
C ARG A 127 13.72 2.02 -20.14
N GLY A 128 14.87 1.90 -19.49
CA GLY A 128 16.17 1.72 -20.18
C GLY A 128 16.69 2.96 -20.88
N LEU A 129 16.18 4.15 -20.55
CA LEU A 129 16.62 5.44 -21.08
C LEU A 129 17.77 5.95 -20.21
N TRP A 130 18.93 5.31 -20.35
CA TRP A 130 20.07 5.50 -19.46
C TRP A 130 20.64 6.91 -19.50
N SER A 131 20.79 7.49 -20.71
CA SER A 131 21.33 8.84 -20.88
C SER A 131 20.45 9.92 -20.27
N GLU A 132 19.15 9.80 -20.47
CA GLU A 132 18.15 10.72 -19.92
C GLU A 132 18.07 10.59 -18.38
N ALA A 133 18.17 9.36 -17.86
CA ALA A 133 18.22 9.11 -16.43
C ALA A 133 19.48 9.73 -15.80
N GLU A 134 20.64 9.52 -16.40
CA GLU A 134 21.91 10.10 -15.97
C GLU A 134 21.83 11.64 -15.88
N GLU A 135 21.31 12.30 -16.93
CA GLU A 135 21.15 13.76 -16.94
C GLU A 135 20.34 14.22 -15.72
N LYS A 136 19.21 13.59 -15.45
CA LYS A 136 18.33 13.96 -14.32
C LYS A 136 19.01 13.72 -12.97
N PHE A 137 19.67 12.59 -12.80
CA PHE A 137 20.40 12.31 -11.55
C PHE A 137 21.57 13.26 -11.32
N ARG A 138 22.29 13.65 -12.36
CA ARG A 138 23.37 14.65 -12.24
C ARG A 138 22.85 16.02 -11.80
N VAL A 139 21.70 16.46 -12.31
CA VAL A 139 21.04 17.69 -11.86
C VAL A 139 20.62 17.59 -10.39
N ALA A 140 20.01 16.46 -9.99
CA ALA A 140 19.62 16.23 -8.61
C ALA A 140 20.83 16.23 -7.67
N VAL A 141 21.88 15.49 -8.00
CA VAL A 141 23.12 15.43 -7.22
C VAL A 141 23.78 16.80 -7.10
N ALA A 142 23.88 17.55 -8.19
CA ALA A 142 24.46 18.90 -8.16
C ALA A 142 23.68 19.83 -7.22
N ARG A 143 22.36 19.72 -7.18
CA ARG A 143 21.52 20.50 -6.24
C ARG A 143 21.72 20.08 -4.80
N LEU A 144 21.75 18.76 -4.51
CA LEU A 144 21.91 18.22 -3.18
C LEU A 144 23.28 18.48 -2.57
N THR A 145 24.33 18.51 -3.40
CA THR A 145 25.72 18.68 -2.94
C THR A 145 26.22 20.13 -3.03
N ARG A 146 25.40 21.06 -3.51
CA ARG A 146 25.82 22.47 -3.71
C ARG A 146 26.32 23.12 -2.42
N ASP A 147 25.61 22.90 -1.33
CA ASP A 147 25.90 23.53 -0.05
C ASP A 147 26.41 22.51 1.00
N TYR A 148 26.38 21.20 0.69
CA TYR A 148 26.75 20.12 1.59
C TYR A 148 27.51 19.01 0.86
N THR A 149 28.70 18.67 1.32
CA THR A 149 29.50 17.57 0.77
C THR A 149 28.95 16.17 1.08
N ARG A 150 28.08 16.07 2.10
CA ARG A 150 27.43 14.83 2.52
C ARG A 150 25.94 15.08 2.69
N PRO A 151 25.14 15.02 1.60
CA PRO A 151 23.70 15.18 1.70
C PRO A 151 23.08 14.04 2.51
N GLN A 152 22.02 14.33 3.26
CA GLN A 152 21.27 13.31 4.02
C GLN A 152 20.49 12.38 3.10
N ASP A 153 20.05 12.89 1.93
CA ASP A 153 19.36 12.12 0.92
C ASP A 153 20.37 11.58 -0.10
N GLY A 154 20.56 10.27 -0.09
CA GLY A 154 21.49 9.55 -0.97
C GLY A 154 20.83 8.92 -2.19
N GLU A 155 19.50 9.04 -2.37
CA GLU A 155 18.77 8.34 -3.41
C GLU A 155 19.26 8.68 -4.82
N ALA A 156 19.44 9.98 -5.12
CA ALA A 156 19.96 10.43 -6.43
C ALA A 156 21.38 9.92 -6.70
N LEU A 157 22.24 9.87 -5.67
CA LEU A 157 23.61 9.35 -5.77
C LEU A 157 23.60 7.84 -6.04
N TYR A 158 22.74 7.11 -5.37
CA TYR A 158 22.60 5.66 -5.58
C TYR A 158 22.17 5.35 -7.02
N TYR A 159 21.11 5.98 -7.50
CA TYR A 159 20.62 5.73 -8.86
C TYR A 159 21.57 6.25 -9.95
N LEU A 160 22.30 7.32 -9.72
CA LEU A 160 23.38 7.74 -10.62
C LEU A 160 24.45 6.65 -10.70
N GLY A 161 24.86 6.06 -9.58
CA GLY A 161 25.80 4.95 -9.56
C GLY A 161 25.30 3.73 -10.33
N VAL A 162 24.03 3.35 -10.15
CA VAL A 162 23.38 2.28 -10.92
C VAL A 162 23.38 2.57 -12.40
N THR A 163 23.04 3.80 -12.80
CA THR A 163 22.97 4.21 -14.21
C THR A 163 24.34 4.19 -14.89
N LEU A 164 25.40 4.57 -14.18
CA LEU A 164 26.76 4.57 -14.70
C LEU A 164 27.41 3.18 -14.78
N GLY A 165 26.88 2.21 -14.04
CA GLY A 165 27.36 0.84 -14.03
C GLY A 165 26.66 -0.10 -15.01
N ALA A 166 25.65 0.40 -15.73
CA ALA A 166 24.88 -0.33 -16.74
C ALA A 166 25.43 -0.12 -18.14
#